data_7a5308e5526311b0d5fa2e2936696a53
#
_entry.id   7a5308e5526311b0d5fa2e2936696a53
#
_cell.length_a   1.000
_cell.length_b   1.000
_cell.length_c   1.000
_cell.angle_alpha   90.00
_cell.angle_beta   90.00
_cell.angle_gamma   90.00
#
_symmetry.space_group_name_H-M   'P 1'
#
loop_
_entity.id
_entity.type
_entity.pdbx_description
1 polymer ?
#
loop_
_entity_poly.entity_id
_entity_poly.type
_entity_poly.pdbx_seq_one_letter_code
_entity_poly.pdbx_strand_id
1 'polypeptide(L)'
;MSQGPISYIQRTTDYYLGLGYNNPYQWACFDDVPFTHPDKHLKDMSVAIVTTAAPYQPDKGDQGPGAVYNAAAKFHEVYRLPVVPEPDLRISHIAIDRTHTHAADKNTYLPLTF
;
A
#
# COMPACT_ATOMS: atom_id res chain seq x y z
N MET A 1 36.57 -0.24 -5.02
CA MET A 1 35.75 -0.33 -6.26
C MET A 1 34.37 0.19 -5.91
N SER A 2 33.96 1.33 -6.43
CA SER A 2 32.61 1.81 -6.27
C SER A 2 31.69 0.90 -7.09
N GLN A 3 30.81 0.18 -6.43
CA GLN A 3 29.73 -0.51 -7.14
C GLN A 3 28.84 0.55 -7.79
N GLY A 4 28.61 0.44 -9.09
CA GLY A 4 27.65 1.29 -9.79
C GLY A 4 26.22 1.12 -9.25
N PRO A 5 25.30 1.97 -9.68
CA PRO A 5 23.89 1.87 -9.27
C PRO A 5 23.33 0.46 -9.56
N ILE A 6 22.62 -0.10 -8.60
CA ILE A 6 21.98 -1.41 -8.77
C ILE A 6 20.72 -1.22 -9.62
N SER A 7 20.65 -1.90 -10.76
CA SER A 7 19.42 -2.00 -11.55
C SER A 7 18.42 -2.91 -10.85
N TYR A 8 17.62 -2.37 -9.94
CA TYR A 8 16.66 -3.18 -9.18
C TYR A 8 15.54 -3.75 -10.07
N ILE A 9 15.19 -3.09 -11.16
CA ILE A 9 14.20 -3.60 -12.13
C ILE A 9 14.69 -4.92 -12.73
N GLN A 10 15.92 -4.94 -13.26
CA GLN A 10 16.52 -6.15 -13.81
C GLN A 10 16.65 -7.23 -12.73
N ARG A 11 17.12 -6.85 -11.56
CA ARG A 11 17.28 -7.77 -10.45
C ARG A 11 15.95 -8.40 -9.99
N THR A 12 14.88 -7.61 -9.97
CA THR A 12 13.52 -8.12 -9.66
C THR A 12 13.06 -9.11 -10.72
N THR A 13 13.27 -8.77 -12.00
CA THR A 13 12.94 -9.66 -13.12
C THR A 13 13.68 -11.00 -13.00
N ASP A 14 14.98 -10.95 -12.79
CA ASP A 14 15.83 -12.15 -12.68
C ASP A 14 15.44 -13.00 -11.46
N TYR A 15 15.09 -12.36 -10.36
CA TYR A 15 14.62 -13.03 -9.14
C TYR A 15 13.34 -13.83 -9.39
N TYR A 16 12.33 -13.23 -10.02
CA TYR A 16 11.07 -13.91 -10.30
C TYR A 16 11.23 -15.02 -11.35
N LEU A 17 12.05 -14.82 -12.37
CA LEU A 17 12.42 -15.87 -13.32
C LEU A 17 13.11 -17.04 -12.59
N GLY A 18 14.03 -16.74 -11.67
CA GLY A 18 14.71 -17.73 -10.84
C GLY A 18 13.77 -18.53 -9.92
N LEU A 19 12.65 -17.95 -9.52
CA LEU A 19 11.58 -18.64 -8.77
C LEU A 19 10.68 -19.52 -9.65
N GLY A 20 10.91 -19.56 -10.97
CA GLY A 20 10.15 -20.39 -11.90
C GLY A 20 8.92 -19.71 -12.51
N TYR A 21 8.76 -18.41 -12.35
CA TYR A 21 7.74 -17.68 -13.10
C TYR A 21 8.17 -17.56 -14.56
N ASN A 22 7.36 -18.08 -15.46
CA ASN A 22 7.73 -18.20 -16.87
C ASN A 22 7.73 -16.86 -17.63
N ASN A 23 7.05 -15.85 -17.12
CA ASN A 23 7.00 -14.54 -17.72
C ASN A 23 7.85 -13.55 -16.92
N PRO A 24 8.75 -12.78 -17.58
CA PRO A 24 9.47 -11.73 -16.89
C PRO A 24 8.50 -10.68 -16.34
N TYR A 25 8.81 -10.15 -15.18
CA TYR A 25 8.03 -9.07 -14.58
C TYR A 25 8.08 -7.84 -15.50
N GLN A 26 6.92 -7.33 -15.85
CA GLN A 26 6.77 -6.10 -16.63
C GLN A 26 6.17 -5.02 -15.76
N TRP A 27 6.85 -3.90 -15.68
CA TRP A 27 6.36 -2.72 -14.97
C TRP A 27 5.31 -2.01 -15.82
N ALA A 28 4.25 -1.56 -15.17
CA ALA A 28 3.27 -0.73 -15.83
C ALA A 28 3.91 0.62 -16.19
N CYS A 29 3.79 1.00 -17.46
CA CYS A 29 4.21 2.30 -17.97
C CYS A 29 2.99 2.99 -18.58
N PHE A 30 2.83 4.26 -18.26
CA PHE A 30 1.74 5.07 -18.74
C PHE A 30 2.29 6.29 -19.46
N ASP A 31 1.95 6.47 -20.72
CA ASP A 31 2.35 7.64 -21.51
C ASP A 31 1.48 8.85 -21.18
N ASP A 32 0.25 8.62 -20.76
CA ASP A 32 -0.67 9.66 -20.31
C ASP A 32 -0.93 9.49 -18.81
N VAL A 33 -0.52 10.50 -18.06
CA VAL A 33 -0.75 10.58 -16.61
C VAL A 33 -1.59 11.81 -16.33
N PRO A 34 -2.92 11.68 -16.34
CA PRO A 34 -3.81 12.81 -16.10
C PRO A 34 -3.58 13.36 -14.70
N PHE A 35 -3.33 14.64 -14.64
CA PHE A 35 -3.14 15.37 -13.39
C PHE A 35 -3.97 16.65 -13.39
N THR A 36 -4.82 16.80 -12.40
CA THR A 36 -5.61 18.02 -12.21
C THR A 36 -4.94 18.89 -11.15
N HIS A 37 -4.50 20.06 -11.56
CA HIS A 37 -3.99 21.04 -10.62
C HIS A 37 -5.13 21.56 -9.75
N PRO A 38 -4.99 21.53 -8.42
CA PRO A 38 -5.98 22.13 -7.55
C PRO A 38 -5.98 23.64 -7.69
N ASP A 39 -7.16 24.22 -7.71
CA ASP A 39 -7.40 25.67 -7.80
C ASP A 39 -7.59 26.33 -6.43
N LYS A 40 -7.53 25.55 -5.35
CA LYS A 40 -7.71 25.99 -3.96
C LYS A 40 -6.46 25.77 -3.14
N HIS A 41 -6.34 26.51 -2.06
CA HIS A 41 -5.31 26.23 -1.06
C HIS A 41 -5.62 24.92 -0.32
N LEU A 42 -4.58 24.19 0.05
CA LEU A 42 -4.72 22.88 0.74
C LEU A 42 -5.62 22.96 1.98
N LYS A 43 -5.58 24.07 2.73
CA LYS A 43 -6.43 24.30 3.91
C LYS A 43 -7.94 24.34 3.59
N ASP A 44 -8.30 24.60 2.33
CA ASP A 44 -9.68 24.74 1.86
C ASP A 44 -10.14 23.48 1.08
N MET A 45 -9.37 22.40 1.15
CA MET A 45 -9.62 21.15 0.45
C MET A 45 -10.00 20.03 1.40
N SER A 46 -10.76 19.07 0.87
CA SER A 46 -10.85 17.74 1.47
C SER A 46 -9.82 16.83 0.82
N VAL A 47 -8.98 16.23 1.63
CA VAL A 47 -7.91 15.33 1.18
C VAL A 47 -8.27 13.90 1.55
N ALA A 48 -8.07 12.96 0.63
CA ALA A 48 -8.17 11.54 0.88
C ALA A 48 -6.80 10.87 0.72
N ILE A 49 -6.46 10.00 1.63
CA ILE A 49 -5.28 9.15 1.53
C ILE A 49 -5.74 7.80 1.03
N VAL A 50 -5.13 7.33 -0.06
CA VAL A 50 -5.39 6.00 -0.64
C VAL A 50 -4.18 5.12 -0.39
N THR A 51 -4.41 3.92 0.11
CA THR A 51 -3.33 2.97 0.42
C THR A 51 -3.72 1.55 0.06
N THR A 52 -2.72 0.75 -0.31
CA THR A 52 -2.83 -0.70 -0.50
C THR A 52 -2.23 -1.47 0.68
N ALA A 53 -1.88 -0.81 1.78
CA ALA A 53 -1.28 -1.43 2.96
C ALA A 53 -2.24 -2.34 3.73
N ALA A 54 -3.47 -2.50 3.26
CA ALA A 54 -4.54 -3.29 3.88
C ALA A 54 -4.76 -2.93 5.38
N PRO A 55 -5.02 -1.67 5.69
CA PRO A 55 -5.38 -1.31 7.05
C PRO A 55 -6.72 -1.95 7.44
N TYR A 56 -6.83 -2.38 8.69
CA TYR A 56 -8.04 -2.99 9.22
C TYR A 56 -8.42 -2.40 10.56
N GLN A 57 -9.69 -2.54 10.92
CA GLN A 57 -10.25 -2.18 12.21
C GLN A 57 -10.39 -3.44 13.06
N PRO A 58 -9.84 -3.50 14.30
CA PRO A 58 -9.81 -4.72 15.11
C PRO A 58 -11.19 -5.32 15.43
N ASP A 59 -12.23 -4.50 15.42
CA ASP A 59 -13.60 -4.86 15.78
C ASP A 59 -14.49 -5.29 14.60
N LYS A 60 -13.94 -5.37 13.37
CA LYS A 60 -14.74 -5.67 12.16
C LYS A 60 -14.82 -7.17 11.81
N GLY A 61 -14.26 -8.04 12.62
CA GLY A 61 -14.31 -9.48 12.37
C GLY A 61 -13.43 -9.93 11.21
N ASP A 62 -13.82 -11.03 10.56
CA ASP A 62 -12.99 -11.75 9.59
C ASP A 62 -13.34 -11.47 8.13
N GLN A 63 -14.42 -10.78 7.85
CA GLN A 63 -14.95 -10.57 6.51
C GLN A 63 -15.54 -9.16 6.37
N GLY A 64 -15.49 -8.64 5.14
CA GLY A 64 -16.10 -7.36 4.79
C GLY A 64 -15.19 -6.13 4.99
N PRO A 65 -15.74 -4.94 4.77
CA PRO A 65 -15.00 -3.70 4.83
C PRO A 65 -14.34 -3.46 6.20
N GLY A 66 -13.05 -3.25 6.21
CA GLY A 66 -12.27 -3.01 7.42
C GLY A 66 -11.84 -4.28 8.18
N ALA A 67 -12.14 -5.48 7.68
CA ALA A 67 -11.65 -6.73 8.25
C ALA A 67 -10.15 -6.94 8.02
N VAL A 68 -9.57 -7.87 8.77
CA VAL A 68 -8.17 -8.27 8.61
C VAL A 68 -7.95 -8.87 7.23
N TYR A 69 -6.85 -8.47 6.58
CA TYR A 69 -6.48 -9.06 5.30
C TYR A 69 -6.30 -10.58 5.42
N ASN A 70 -7.03 -11.30 4.61
CA ASN A 70 -6.94 -12.74 4.51
C ASN A 70 -6.46 -13.14 3.11
N ALA A 71 -5.25 -13.69 3.01
CA ALA A 71 -4.64 -14.10 1.75
C ALA A 71 -5.45 -15.21 1.02
N ALA A 72 -6.29 -15.96 1.73
CA ALA A 72 -7.17 -16.96 1.14
C ALA A 72 -8.45 -16.35 0.55
N ALA A 73 -8.81 -15.13 0.91
CA ALA A 73 -9.93 -14.44 0.31
C ALA A 73 -9.58 -14.01 -1.10
N LYS A 74 -10.46 -14.31 -2.05
CA LYS A 74 -10.25 -13.93 -3.45
C LYS A 74 -10.44 -12.44 -3.72
N PHE A 75 -11.23 -11.78 -2.88
CA PHE A 75 -11.59 -10.37 -3.04
C PHE A 75 -11.62 -9.69 -1.68
N HIS A 76 -11.08 -8.49 -1.66
CA HIS A 76 -11.22 -7.56 -0.56
C HIS A 76 -12.05 -6.38 -1.03
N GLU A 77 -12.98 -5.96 -0.22
CA GLU A 77 -13.73 -4.75 -0.51
C GLU A 77 -12.89 -3.52 -0.19
N VAL A 78 -12.86 -2.59 -1.16
CA VAL A 78 -12.35 -1.26 -0.91
C VAL A 78 -13.31 -0.53 0.02
N TYR A 79 -12.82 0.00 1.12
CA TYR A 79 -13.62 0.75 2.04
C TYR A 79 -13.00 2.12 2.33
N ARG A 80 -13.81 3.02 2.82
CA ARG A 80 -13.41 4.36 3.24
C ARG A 80 -13.97 4.66 4.62
N LEU A 81 -13.24 5.46 5.37
CA LEU A 81 -13.68 5.94 6.68
C LEU A 81 -13.16 7.35 6.91
N PRO A 82 -13.82 8.13 7.75
CA PRO A 82 -13.32 9.43 8.16
C PRO A 82 -12.06 9.27 8.99
N VAL A 83 -11.14 10.22 8.88
CA VAL A 83 -9.93 10.26 9.69
C VAL A 83 -10.10 11.04 10.99
N VAL A 84 -11.24 11.70 11.14
CA VAL A 84 -11.62 12.44 12.36
C VAL A 84 -12.98 11.93 12.82
N PRO A 85 -13.08 11.41 14.07
CA PRO A 85 -11.98 11.12 14.99
C PRO A 85 -11.00 10.08 14.42
N GLU A 86 -9.76 10.11 14.89
CA GLU A 86 -8.74 9.19 14.39
C GLU A 86 -9.16 7.73 14.62
N PRO A 87 -9.24 6.92 13.54
CA PRO A 87 -9.67 5.53 13.65
C PRO A 87 -8.57 4.63 14.22
N ASP A 88 -8.95 3.60 15.00
CA ASP A 88 -8.02 2.54 15.38
C ASP A 88 -7.78 1.64 14.17
N LEU A 89 -6.68 1.89 13.46
CA LEU A 89 -6.26 1.12 12.29
C LEU A 89 -5.00 0.33 12.58
N ARG A 90 -4.98 -0.90 12.11
CA ARG A 90 -3.85 -1.81 12.14
C ARG A 90 -3.53 -2.28 10.74
N ILE A 91 -2.29 -2.70 10.51
CA ILE A 91 -1.83 -3.14 9.18
C ILE A 91 -1.74 -4.66 9.15
N SER A 92 -2.34 -5.28 8.13
CA SER A 92 -2.40 -6.74 7.99
C SER A 92 -1.82 -7.28 6.69
N HIS A 93 -1.25 -6.43 5.83
CA HIS A 93 -0.69 -6.87 4.56
C HIS A 93 0.41 -7.91 4.76
N ILE A 94 0.34 -9.03 4.03
CA ILE A 94 1.24 -10.18 4.19
C ILE A 94 2.68 -9.91 3.76
N ALA A 95 2.88 -8.98 2.82
CA ALA A 95 4.19 -8.63 2.27
C ALA A 95 4.93 -7.54 3.07
N ILE A 96 4.40 -7.12 4.21
CA ILE A 96 5.06 -6.11 5.04
C ILE A 96 6.21 -6.75 5.80
N ASP A 97 7.38 -6.14 5.70
CA ASP A 97 8.55 -6.51 6.50
C ASP A 97 8.34 -6.14 7.98
N ARG A 98 8.04 -7.15 8.77
CA ARG A 98 7.79 -7.00 10.21
C ARG A 98 9.07 -7.00 11.04
N THR A 99 10.20 -7.24 10.43
CA THR A 99 11.51 -7.20 11.11
C THR A 99 11.97 -5.76 11.33
N HIS A 100 11.74 -4.90 10.34
CA HIS A 100 12.21 -3.52 10.33
C HIS A 100 11.09 -2.50 10.55
N THR A 101 9.83 -2.92 10.49
CA THR A 101 8.68 -2.03 10.64
C THR A 101 7.74 -2.51 11.73
N HIS A 102 7.27 -1.57 12.55
CA HIS A 102 6.32 -1.89 13.61
C HIS A 102 4.91 -1.90 13.03
N ALA A 103 4.30 -3.08 12.90
CA ALA A 103 2.98 -3.24 12.29
C ALA A 103 1.85 -2.50 13.06
N ALA A 104 2.09 -2.14 14.32
CA ALA A 104 1.16 -1.35 15.13
C ALA A 104 1.26 0.16 14.83
N ASP A 105 2.37 0.62 14.26
CA ASP A 105 2.52 2.02 13.88
C ASP A 105 1.96 2.22 12.48
N LYS A 106 0.69 2.58 12.42
CA LYS A 106 -0.01 2.86 11.16
C LYS A 106 0.64 4.00 10.36
N ASN A 107 1.28 4.96 11.01
CA ASN A 107 1.90 6.09 10.33
C ASN A 107 3.08 5.68 9.44
N THR A 108 3.68 4.52 9.67
CA THR A 108 4.71 3.95 8.78
C THR A 108 4.16 3.65 7.39
N TYR A 109 2.88 3.29 7.28
CA TYR A 109 2.24 2.86 6.04
C TYR A 109 1.10 3.78 5.60
N LEU A 110 0.51 4.49 6.54
CA LEU A 110 -0.63 5.37 6.32
C LEU A 110 -0.50 6.56 7.28
N PRO A 111 0.22 7.61 6.89
CA PRO A 111 0.55 8.76 7.75
C PRO A 111 -0.68 9.65 7.97
N LEU A 112 -1.55 9.26 8.89
CA LEU A 112 -2.80 9.99 9.20
C LEU A 112 -2.58 11.26 10.02
N THR A 113 -1.47 11.35 10.76
CA THR A 113 -1.19 12.46 11.67
C THR A 113 -0.33 13.55 11.04
N PHE A 114 0.06 13.42 9.79
CA PHE A 114 0.80 14.38 9.00
C PHE A 114 -0.11 14.98 7.93
#